data_2646e91969196fbbcb1cd290f45bd21d
#
_entry.id   2646e91969196fbbcb1cd290f45bd21d
#
_cell.length_a   1.000
_cell.length_b   1.000
_cell.length_c   1.000
_cell.angle_alpha   90.00
_cell.angle_beta   90.00
_cell.angle_gamma   90.00
#
_symmetry.space_group_name_H-M   'P 1'
#
loop_
_entity.id
_entity.type
_entity.pdbx_description
1 polymer ?
#
loop_
_entity_poly.entity_id
_entity_poly.type
_entity_poly.pdbx_seq_one_letter_code
_entity_poly.pdbx_strand_id
1 'polypeptide(L)'
;LYNDETDWSARRDYHGGVAKQSIVCALMQGPETHYAVGVEICEAMWSPVTRTHRVTVEQLAILEPGLSEMLAMCMIDIMSEAVDECEKTYGIPREAAHDLLIGHLNVEIAMWFGYSPKVPSDAALRLLQFGKSKIMQENWREALSPKVIRQASDLIVRGKI
;
A
#
# COMPACT_ATOMS: atom_id res chain seq x y z
N LEU A 1 4.51 7.37 -2.45
CA LEU A 1 4.42 7.66 -3.88
C LEU A 1 2.99 7.42 -4.37
N TYR A 2 2.52 8.25 -5.26
CA TYR A 2 1.18 8.14 -5.85
C TYR A 2 1.29 8.29 -7.35
N ASN A 3 0.74 7.34 -8.09
CA ASN A 3 0.67 7.36 -9.54
C ASN A 3 -0.79 7.49 -9.94
N ASP A 4 -1.15 8.48 -10.74
CA ASP A 4 -2.53 8.79 -11.15
C ASP A 4 -2.97 8.07 -12.45
N GLU A 5 -2.09 7.25 -13.04
CA GLU A 5 -2.49 6.36 -14.13
C GLU A 5 -3.40 5.24 -13.60
N THR A 6 -4.59 5.13 -14.20
CA THR A 6 -5.61 4.16 -13.78
C THR A 6 -5.47 2.80 -14.45
N ASP A 7 -4.85 2.75 -15.62
CA ASP A 7 -4.54 1.50 -16.31
C ASP A 7 -3.17 0.99 -15.91
N TRP A 8 -3.15 -0.06 -15.11
CA TRP A 8 -1.91 -0.67 -14.62
C TRP A 8 -1.00 -1.18 -15.73
N SER A 9 -1.57 -1.66 -16.85
CA SER A 9 -0.78 -2.13 -18.00
C SER A 9 -0.11 -1.00 -18.77
N ALA A 10 -0.67 0.21 -18.70
CA ALA A 10 -0.13 1.40 -19.35
C ALA A 10 0.92 2.13 -18.48
N ARG A 11 1.05 1.79 -17.19
CA ARG A 11 2.02 2.42 -16.30
C ARG A 11 3.45 2.10 -16.75
N ARG A 12 4.19 3.14 -17.05
CA ARG A 12 5.61 3.05 -17.45
C ARG A 12 6.54 3.68 -16.44
N ASP A 13 6.00 4.46 -15.52
CA ASP A 13 6.75 5.18 -14.50
C ASP A 13 6.01 5.07 -13.16
N TYR A 14 6.60 4.34 -12.23
CA TYR A 14 6.03 4.06 -10.91
C TYR A 14 6.63 4.95 -9.82
N HIS A 15 7.78 5.57 -10.04
CA HIS A 15 8.58 6.21 -9.01
C HIS A 15 9.07 7.61 -9.36
N GLY A 16 8.32 8.36 -10.11
CA GLY A 16 8.69 9.73 -10.48
C GLY A 16 8.73 9.92 -12.00
N GLY A 17 9.37 10.97 -12.46
CA GLY A 17 9.44 11.32 -13.86
C GLY A 17 8.17 11.95 -14.40
N VAL A 18 7.28 11.20 -15.01
CA VAL A 18 6.01 11.70 -15.58
C VAL A 18 4.86 11.60 -14.59
N ALA A 19 4.82 10.55 -13.78
CA ALA A 19 3.75 10.32 -12.82
C ALA A 19 3.80 11.34 -11.66
N LYS A 20 2.64 11.87 -11.30
CA LYS A 20 2.50 12.77 -10.15
C LYS A 20 2.75 12.00 -8.86
N GLN A 21 3.51 12.61 -7.94
CA GLN A 21 3.91 12.00 -6.69
C GLN A 21 3.31 12.72 -5.48
N SER A 22 3.05 11.99 -4.41
CA SER A 22 2.96 12.53 -3.06
C SER A 22 4.07 11.91 -2.23
N ILE A 23 4.78 12.71 -1.47
CA ILE A 23 5.90 12.27 -0.65
C ILE A 23 5.65 12.51 0.83
N VAL A 24 6.31 11.71 1.66
CA VAL A 24 6.28 11.83 3.13
C VAL A 24 7.70 12.06 3.61
N CYS A 25 7.90 13.08 4.42
CA CYS A 25 9.21 13.49 4.90
C CYS A 25 9.24 13.58 6.43
N ALA A 26 10.33 13.09 7.03
CA ALA A 26 10.60 13.20 8.46
C ALA A 26 12.00 13.77 8.71
N LEU A 27 12.14 14.67 9.69
CA LEU A 27 13.46 15.10 10.17
C LEU A 27 13.98 14.05 11.14
N MET A 28 14.99 13.28 10.71
CA MET A 28 15.60 12.23 11.52
C MET A 28 16.51 12.81 12.60
N GLN A 29 17.31 13.82 12.25
CA GLN A 29 18.25 14.48 13.17
C GLN A 29 18.67 15.84 12.61
N GLY A 30 19.18 16.70 13.48
CA GLY A 30 19.68 18.02 13.13
C GLY A 30 18.66 19.13 13.37
N PRO A 31 19.06 20.39 13.08
CA PRO A 31 18.20 21.55 13.27
C PRO A 31 17.04 21.58 12.28
N GLU A 32 15.96 22.26 12.65
CA GLU A 32 14.73 22.38 11.85
C GLU A 32 14.98 22.92 10.43
N THR A 33 15.99 23.76 10.27
CA THR A 33 16.40 24.30 8.96
C THR A 33 16.80 23.21 7.97
N HIS A 34 17.29 22.06 8.42
CA HIS A 34 17.64 20.93 7.56
C HIS A 34 16.39 20.28 6.95
N TYR A 35 15.22 20.36 7.62
CA TYR A 35 13.98 19.83 7.08
C TYR A 35 13.59 20.53 5.78
N ALA A 36 13.64 21.85 5.74
CA ALA A 36 13.27 22.62 4.53
C ALA A 36 14.16 22.24 3.34
N VAL A 37 15.47 22.20 3.55
CA VAL A 37 16.44 21.80 2.50
C VAL A 37 16.20 20.35 2.05
N GLY A 38 15.93 19.44 3.00
CA GLY A 38 15.61 18.05 2.69
C GLY A 38 14.35 17.91 1.83
N VAL A 39 13.31 18.68 2.11
CA VAL A 39 12.07 18.70 1.32
C VAL A 39 12.36 19.20 -0.10
N GLU A 40 13.08 20.29 -0.29
CA GLU A 40 13.46 20.81 -1.62
C GLU A 40 14.20 19.75 -2.45
N ILE A 41 15.12 19.02 -1.83
CA ILE A 41 15.86 17.93 -2.49
C ILE A 41 14.90 16.80 -2.88
N CYS A 42 14.03 16.36 -1.97
CA CYS A 42 13.08 15.29 -2.24
C CYS A 42 12.08 15.67 -3.34
N GLU A 43 11.59 16.89 -3.34
CA GLU A 43 10.69 17.40 -4.38
C GLU A 43 11.36 17.47 -5.76
N ALA A 44 12.64 17.82 -5.80
CA ALA A 44 13.42 17.78 -7.03
C ALA A 44 13.64 16.35 -7.54
N MET A 45 13.96 15.42 -6.63
CA MET A 45 14.24 14.01 -6.97
C MET A 45 13.00 13.26 -7.45
N TRP A 46 11.82 13.55 -6.87
CA TRP A 46 10.57 12.83 -7.13
C TRP A 46 9.57 13.67 -7.95
N SER A 47 10.06 14.68 -8.65
CA SER A 47 9.23 15.54 -9.50
C SER A 47 8.45 14.74 -10.57
N PRO A 48 7.18 15.12 -10.87
CA PRO A 48 6.41 16.21 -10.27
C PRO A 48 5.74 15.84 -8.94
N VAL A 49 6.04 16.57 -7.89
CA VAL A 49 5.43 16.38 -6.57
C VAL A 49 4.19 17.25 -6.42
N THR A 50 3.07 16.66 -6.04
CA THR A 50 1.78 17.36 -5.83
C THR A 50 1.51 17.67 -4.36
N ARG A 51 2.05 16.87 -3.45
CA ARG A 51 1.90 17.04 -1.99
C ARG A 51 3.11 16.49 -1.25
N THR A 52 3.54 17.24 -0.24
CA THR A 52 4.56 16.83 0.71
C THR A 52 3.96 16.80 2.11
N HIS A 53 4.01 15.64 2.74
CA HIS A 53 3.49 15.43 4.09
C HIS A 53 4.64 15.38 5.10
N ARG A 54 4.55 16.22 6.14
CA ARG A 54 5.47 16.14 7.26
C ARG A 54 4.95 15.17 8.31
N VAL A 55 5.81 14.27 8.78
CA VAL A 55 5.53 13.31 9.85
C VAL A 55 6.72 13.24 10.82
N THR A 56 6.53 12.60 11.98
CA THR A 56 7.65 12.23 12.86
C THR A 56 8.33 10.96 12.34
N VAL A 57 9.52 10.67 12.87
CA VAL A 57 10.26 9.43 12.52
C VAL A 57 9.45 8.19 12.91
N GLU A 58 8.78 8.20 14.07
CA GLU A 58 7.93 7.10 14.52
C GLU A 58 6.70 6.92 13.62
N GLN A 59 6.09 8.03 13.17
CA GLN A 59 4.97 7.96 12.23
C GLN A 59 5.44 7.42 10.88
N LEU A 60 6.61 7.85 10.39
CA LEU A 60 7.17 7.32 9.15
C LEU A 60 7.41 5.80 9.26
N ALA A 61 7.90 5.31 10.38
CA ALA A 61 8.10 3.88 10.61
C ALA A 61 6.79 3.07 10.66
N ILE A 62 5.66 3.68 11.02
CA ILE A 62 4.35 3.03 10.92
C ILE A 62 3.88 2.98 9.46
N LEU A 63 4.15 4.03 8.68
CA LEU A 63 3.80 4.09 7.26
C LEU A 63 4.66 3.13 6.43
N GLU A 64 5.96 3.13 6.70
CA GLU A 64 6.99 2.35 6.02
C GLU A 64 7.94 1.77 7.07
N PRO A 65 7.92 0.51 7.43
CA PRO A 65 7.40 -0.67 6.72
C PRO A 65 5.99 -1.14 7.11
N GLY A 66 5.32 -0.51 8.06
CA GLY A 66 4.09 -1.06 8.62
C GLY A 66 2.93 -1.11 7.62
N LEU A 67 2.51 0.06 7.12
CA LEU A 67 1.34 0.16 6.25
C LEU A 67 1.64 -0.32 4.81
N SER A 68 2.78 0.08 4.25
CA SER A 68 3.11 -0.21 2.86
C SER A 68 3.58 -1.66 2.67
N GLU A 69 4.58 -2.10 3.43
CA GLU A 69 5.18 -3.43 3.21
C GLU A 69 4.43 -4.53 3.98
N MET A 70 4.31 -4.40 5.30
CA MET A 70 3.68 -5.45 6.11
C MET A 70 2.20 -5.64 5.79
N LEU A 71 1.43 -4.57 5.55
CA LEU A 71 0.02 -4.71 5.26
C LEU A 71 -0.24 -4.80 3.76
N ALA A 72 0.13 -3.79 2.97
CA ALA A 72 -0.25 -3.74 1.57
C ALA A 72 0.44 -4.83 0.75
N MET A 73 1.76 -5.01 0.88
CA MET A 73 2.49 -6.05 0.15
C MET A 73 2.01 -7.46 0.53
N CYS A 74 1.78 -7.73 1.83
CA CYS A 74 1.23 -9.00 2.29
C CYS A 74 -0.15 -9.30 1.66
N MET A 75 -1.04 -8.29 1.57
CA MET A 75 -2.34 -8.48 0.94
C MET A 75 -2.22 -8.75 -0.56
N ILE A 76 -1.34 -8.05 -1.26
CA ILE A 76 -1.10 -8.28 -2.69
C ILE A 76 -0.50 -9.65 -2.96
N ASP A 77 0.40 -10.12 -2.10
CA ASP A 77 0.99 -11.46 -2.19
C ASP A 77 -0.09 -12.55 -2.05
N ILE A 78 -0.93 -12.48 -1.02
CA ILE A 78 -2.08 -13.38 -0.82
C ILE A 78 -3.03 -13.35 -2.03
N MET A 79 -3.28 -12.19 -2.61
CA MET A 79 -4.12 -12.06 -3.80
C MET A 79 -3.47 -12.72 -5.03
N SER A 80 -2.16 -12.61 -5.19
CA SER A 80 -1.41 -13.28 -6.24
C SER A 80 -1.46 -14.80 -6.08
N GLU A 81 -1.23 -15.30 -4.87
CA GLU A 81 -1.36 -16.72 -4.56
C GLU A 81 -2.78 -17.25 -4.79
N ALA A 82 -3.81 -16.45 -4.50
CA ALA A 82 -5.20 -16.83 -4.74
C ALA A 82 -5.52 -16.99 -6.24
N VAL A 83 -4.90 -16.21 -7.13
CA VAL A 83 -5.01 -16.41 -8.58
C VAL A 83 -4.40 -17.75 -8.99
N ASP A 84 -3.23 -18.08 -8.43
CA ASP A 84 -2.57 -19.38 -8.66
C ASP A 84 -3.42 -20.55 -8.15
N GLU A 85 -4.04 -20.39 -6.96
CA GLU A 85 -4.92 -21.42 -6.38
C GLU A 85 -6.17 -21.63 -7.23
N CYS A 86 -6.75 -20.56 -7.79
CA CYS A 86 -7.87 -20.65 -8.72
C CYS A 86 -7.55 -21.53 -9.94
N GLU A 87 -6.35 -21.39 -10.49
CA GLU A 87 -5.90 -22.21 -11.61
C GLU A 87 -5.61 -23.65 -11.18
N LYS A 88 -4.77 -23.83 -10.17
CA LYS A 88 -4.21 -25.14 -9.78
C LYS A 88 -5.27 -26.07 -9.19
N THR A 89 -6.14 -25.54 -8.33
CA THR A 89 -7.10 -26.38 -7.58
C THR A 89 -8.47 -26.43 -8.25
N TYR A 90 -8.91 -25.33 -8.86
CA TYR A 90 -10.27 -25.22 -9.41
C TYR A 90 -10.32 -25.22 -10.94
N GLY A 91 -9.17 -25.27 -11.63
CA GLY A 91 -9.09 -25.28 -13.09
C GLY A 91 -9.64 -24.02 -13.77
N ILE A 92 -9.67 -22.90 -13.04
CA ILE A 92 -10.09 -21.60 -13.60
C ILE A 92 -8.95 -21.06 -14.46
N PRO A 93 -9.21 -20.60 -15.70
CA PRO A 93 -8.17 -19.98 -16.50
C PRO A 93 -7.51 -18.82 -15.74
N ARG A 94 -6.17 -18.82 -15.67
CA ARG A 94 -5.39 -17.84 -14.90
C ARG A 94 -5.74 -16.40 -15.27
N GLU A 95 -5.87 -16.13 -16.56
CA GLU A 95 -6.21 -14.81 -17.07
C GLU A 95 -7.60 -14.35 -16.60
N ALA A 96 -8.56 -15.27 -16.53
CA ALA A 96 -9.90 -14.95 -16.05
C ALA A 96 -9.91 -14.59 -14.55
N ALA A 97 -9.15 -15.33 -13.72
CA ALA A 97 -9.00 -15.03 -12.31
C ALA A 97 -8.27 -13.70 -12.08
N HIS A 98 -7.18 -13.47 -12.82
CA HIS A 98 -6.40 -12.24 -12.79
C HIS A 98 -7.25 -11.02 -13.18
N ASP A 99 -7.90 -11.05 -14.35
CA ASP A 99 -8.64 -9.89 -14.86
C ASP A 99 -9.84 -9.56 -13.97
N LEU A 100 -10.53 -10.58 -13.45
CA LEU A 100 -11.62 -10.37 -12.50
C LEU A 100 -11.12 -9.71 -11.20
N LEU A 101 -10.02 -10.19 -10.64
CA LEU A 101 -9.45 -9.66 -9.41
C LEU A 101 -8.99 -8.20 -9.60
N ILE A 102 -8.19 -7.94 -10.63
CA ILE A 102 -7.66 -6.58 -10.89
C ILE A 102 -8.78 -5.60 -11.21
N GLY A 103 -9.79 -6.02 -11.98
CA GLY A 103 -10.97 -5.20 -12.26
C GLY A 103 -11.74 -4.82 -11.00
N HIS A 104 -11.94 -5.77 -10.07
CA HIS A 104 -12.59 -5.50 -8.78
C HIS A 104 -11.74 -4.62 -7.88
N LEU A 105 -10.44 -4.86 -7.77
CA LEU A 105 -9.53 -4.04 -6.97
C LEU A 105 -9.57 -2.57 -7.38
N ASN A 106 -9.58 -2.27 -8.68
CA ASN A 106 -9.69 -0.88 -9.16
C ASN A 106 -10.98 -0.21 -8.67
N VAL A 107 -12.11 -0.90 -8.75
CA VAL A 107 -13.42 -0.39 -8.30
C VAL A 107 -13.45 -0.24 -6.78
N GLU A 108 -12.95 -1.23 -6.04
CA GLU A 108 -12.93 -1.25 -4.59
C GLU A 108 -12.02 -0.15 -4.02
N ILE A 109 -10.83 0.03 -4.57
CA ILE A 109 -9.94 1.14 -4.20
C ILE A 109 -10.65 2.48 -4.42
N ALA A 110 -11.30 2.65 -5.57
CA ALA A 110 -12.02 3.89 -5.86
C ALA A 110 -13.14 4.16 -4.86
N MET A 111 -13.89 3.14 -4.45
CA MET A 111 -14.98 3.28 -3.46
C MET A 111 -14.44 3.53 -2.05
N TRP A 112 -13.48 2.71 -1.57
CA TRP A 112 -12.99 2.77 -0.19
C TRP A 112 -12.17 4.02 0.11
N PHE A 113 -11.43 4.53 -0.88
CA PHE A 113 -10.59 5.72 -0.71
C PHE A 113 -11.22 7.02 -1.23
N GLY A 114 -12.52 6.99 -1.57
CA GLY A 114 -13.29 8.19 -1.89
C GLY A 114 -13.01 8.78 -3.27
N TYR A 115 -12.47 8.00 -4.20
CA TYR A 115 -12.30 8.41 -5.61
C TYR A 115 -13.57 8.22 -6.44
N SER A 116 -14.56 7.53 -5.91
CA SER A 116 -15.88 7.30 -6.52
C SER A 116 -16.98 7.59 -5.50
N PRO A 117 -18.13 8.17 -5.92
CA PRO A 117 -19.30 8.33 -5.06
C PRO A 117 -20.04 7.01 -4.81
N LYS A 118 -19.71 5.95 -5.50
CA LYS A 118 -20.32 4.63 -5.34
C LYS A 118 -19.94 4.03 -3.99
N VAL A 119 -20.83 3.23 -3.43
CA VAL A 119 -20.64 2.46 -2.21
C VAL A 119 -20.88 0.97 -2.49
N PRO A 120 -20.26 0.08 -1.70
CA PRO A 120 -20.52 -1.36 -1.83
C PRO A 120 -21.97 -1.70 -1.54
N SER A 121 -22.51 -2.74 -2.17
CA SER A 121 -23.83 -3.26 -1.86
C SER A 121 -23.86 -3.93 -0.47
N ASP A 122 -25.04 -4.05 0.12
CA ASP A 122 -25.24 -4.76 1.39
C ASP A 122 -24.74 -6.22 1.31
N ALA A 123 -24.90 -6.87 0.16
CA ALA A 123 -24.37 -8.21 -0.06
C ALA A 123 -22.84 -8.25 -0.02
N ALA A 124 -22.18 -7.29 -0.67
CA ALA A 124 -20.72 -7.18 -0.65
C ALA A 124 -20.21 -6.90 0.77
N LEU A 125 -20.89 -6.04 1.56
CA LEU A 125 -20.52 -5.78 2.95
C LEU A 125 -20.66 -7.02 3.84
N ARG A 126 -21.68 -7.86 3.63
CA ARG A 126 -21.80 -9.14 4.35
C ARG A 126 -20.66 -10.10 4.00
N LEU A 127 -20.32 -10.22 2.71
CA LEU A 127 -19.20 -11.05 2.26
C LEU A 127 -17.86 -10.53 2.78
N LEU A 128 -17.65 -9.22 2.83
CA LEU A 128 -16.47 -8.62 3.43
C LEU A 128 -16.30 -9.05 4.90
N GLN A 129 -17.36 -8.98 5.72
CA GLN A 129 -17.27 -9.40 7.13
C GLN A 129 -17.00 -10.90 7.26
N PHE A 130 -17.64 -11.72 6.42
CA PHE A 130 -17.38 -13.16 6.39
C PHE A 130 -15.92 -13.44 5.96
N GLY A 131 -15.44 -12.79 4.89
CA GLY A 131 -14.06 -12.94 4.40
C GLY A 131 -13.03 -12.56 5.48
N LYS A 132 -13.24 -11.44 6.18
CA LYS A 132 -12.36 -11.06 7.30
C LYS A 132 -12.25 -12.16 8.36
N SER A 133 -13.37 -12.81 8.71
CA SER A 133 -13.37 -13.89 9.70
C SER A 133 -12.65 -15.17 9.24
N LYS A 134 -12.38 -15.32 7.94
CA LYS A 134 -11.69 -16.49 7.36
C LYS A 134 -10.22 -16.21 7.06
N ILE A 135 -9.87 -14.97 6.71
CA ILE A 135 -8.57 -14.60 6.18
C ILE A 135 -7.74 -13.85 7.22
N MET A 136 -8.38 -12.98 8.02
CA MET A 136 -7.68 -12.08 8.94
C MET A 136 -7.63 -12.63 10.36
N GLN A 137 -6.51 -12.38 11.05
CA GLN A 137 -6.46 -12.54 12.51
C GLN A 137 -7.24 -11.40 13.18
N GLU A 138 -7.90 -11.67 14.31
CA GLU A 138 -8.70 -10.66 15.04
C GLU A 138 -7.85 -9.46 15.48
N ASN A 139 -6.61 -9.73 15.87
CA ASN A 139 -5.64 -8.74 16.36
C ASN A 139 -4.72 -8.16 15.27
N TRP A 140 -5.06 -8.26 13.99
CA TRP A 140 -4.22 -7.80 12.88
C TRP A 140 -3.69 -6.36 13.03
N ARG A 141 -4.43 -5.51 13.77
CA ARG A 141 -4.01 -4.12 14.05
C ARG A 141 -2.74 -4.03 14.88
N GLU A 142 -2.38 -5.07 15.62
CA GLU A 142 -1.13 -5.15 16.37
C GLU A 142 0.09 -5.08 15.44
N ALA A 143 -0.04 -5.49 14.17
CA ALA A 143 1.00 -5.34 13.16
C ALA A 143 1.49 -3.89 13.02
N LEU A 144 0.63 -2.91 13.27
CA LEU A 144 0.96 -1.49 13.22
C LEU A 144 1.39 -0.91 14.59
N SER A 145 1.52 -1.75 15.62
CA SER A 145 1.95 -1.28 16.95
C SER A 145 3.44 -0.92 16.95
N PRO A 146 3.86 0.06 17.79
CA PRO A 146 5.28 0.44 17.88
C PRO A 146 6.22 -0.73 18.24
N LYS A 147 5.70 -1.73 18.96
CA LYS A 147 6.46 -2.94 19.31
C LYS A 147 6.76 -3.77 18.05
N VAL A 148 5.75 -4.07 17.25
CA VAL A 148 5.89 -4.88 16.04
C VAL A 148 6.67 -4.13 14.97
N ILE A 149 6.46 -2.83 14.83
CA ILE A 149 7.24 -1.97 13.90
C ILE A 149 8.74 -2.00 14.25
N ARG A 150 9.11 -1.94 15.53
CA ARG A 150 10.52 -2.11 15.94
C ARG A 150 11.08 -3.47 15.56
N GLN A 151 10.30 -4.54 15.75
CA GLN A 151 10.73 -5.87 15.32
C GLN A 151 10.93 -5.95 13.80
N ALA A 152 10.00 -5.39 13.01
CA ALA A 152 10.13 -5.32 11.56
C ALA A 152 11.39 -4.54 11.13
N SER A 153 11.66 -3.40 11.75
CA SER A 153 12.88 -2.62 11.49
C SER A 153 14.15 -3.40 11.83
N ASP A 154 14.14 -4.15 12.95
CA ASP A 154 15.26 -5.03 13.32
C ASP A 154 15.48 -6.15 12.29
N LEU A 155 14.41 -6.73 11.72
CA LEU A 155 14.51 -7.75 10.68
C LEU A 155 15.17 -7.17 9.40
N ILE A 156 14.76 -5.98 8.98
CA ILE A 156 15.35 -5.29 7.82
C ILE A 156 16.85 -5.08 8.02
N VAL A 157 17.24 -4.57 9.18
CA VAL A 157 18.64 -4.23 9.47
C VAL A 157 19.53 -5.45 9.67
N ARG A 158 19.01 -6.49 10.31
CA ARG A 158 19.79 -7.69 10.67
C ARG A 158 19.72 -8.79 9.61
N GLY A 159 18.81 -8.74 8.66
CA GLY A 159 18.62 -9.74 7.61
C GLY A 159 18.30 -11.14 8.13
N LYS A 160 17.66 -11.25 9.31
CA LYS A 160 17.28 -12.53 9.93
C LYS A 160 15.78 -12.50 10.18
N ILE A 161 15.09 -13.42 9.56
CA ILE A 161 13.74 -13.85 9.92
C ILE A 161 13.87 -14.89 11.03
#